data_2157ae635ee380039e059f30ae51ef4b
#
_entry.id   2157ae635ee380039e059f30ae51ef4b
#
_cell.length_a   1.000
_cell.length_b   1.000
_cell.length_c   1.000
_cell.angle_alpha   90.00
_cell.angle_beta   90.00
_cell.angle_gamma   90.00
#
_symmetry.space_group_name_H-M   'P 1'
#
loop_
_entity.id
_entity.type
_entity.pdbx_description
1 polymer ?
#
loop_
_entity_poly.entity_id
_entity_poly.type
_entity_poly.pdbx_seq_one_letter_code
_entity_poly.pdbx_strand_id
1 'polypeptide(L)'
;MLTLININRMAPLIAPIGLDYVAGAARQAGIKAEVVDLALVDDPTWVLEEYFAATDPPLVGITFRNVDDCFWPSGQWFLPNLQETVKIVRRLTHAPIVLGGVGLSIFTEAIVERVGADFGIHGDGEEAVVRL
;
A
#
# COMPACT_ATOMS: atom_id res chain seq x y z
N MET A 1 -4.54 14.99 -4.14
CA MET A 1 -3.65 13.99 -4.80
C MET A 1 -3.63 12.74 -3.94
N LEU A 2 -3.80 11.56 -4.54
CA LEU A 2 -3.72 10.27 -3.86
C LEU A 2 -2.32 9.67 -4.08
N THR A 3 -1.64 9.27 -3.02
CA THR A 3 -0.39 8.51 -3.11
C THR A 3 -0.67 7.04 -2.88
N LEU A 4 -0.25 6.19 -3.80
CA LEU A 4 -0.42 4.73 -3.74
C LEU A 4 0.94 4.05 -3.65
N ILE A 5 1.15 3.23 -2.62
CA ILE A 5 2.45 2.60 -2.35
C ILE A 5 2.35 1.09 -2.57
N ASN A 6 3.19 0.55 -3.46
CA ASN A 6 3.41 -0.87 -3.60
C ASN A 6 4.55 -1.34 -2.71
N ILE A 7 4.24 -2.22 -1.77
CA ILE A 7 5.24 -2.80 -0.85
C ILE A 7 5.61 -4.25 -1.19
N ASN A 8 5.05 -4.81 -2.27
CA ASN A 8 5.23 -6.23 -2.59
C ASN A 8 6.62 -6.51 -3.16
N ARG A 9 7.45 -7.17 -2.38
CA ARG A 9 8.81 -7.59 -2.74
C ARG A 9 8.96 -9.11 -2.83
N MET A 10 7.86 -9.84 -2.95
CA MET A 10 7.89 -11.30 -3.13
C MET A 10 8.57 -11.67 -4.45
N ALA A 11 9.46 -12.66 -4.43
CA ALA A 11 10.09 -13.17 -5.63
C ALA A 11 9.29 -14.35 -6.23
N PRO A 12 9.12 -14.44 -7.57
CA PRO A 12 9.52 -13.42 -8.55
C PRO A 12 8.73 -12.13 -8.42
N LEU A 13 9.35 -10.99 -8.73
CA LEU A 13 8.68 -9.69 -8.68
C LEU A 13 7.55 -9.65 -9.70
N ILE A 14 6.41 -9.14 -9.28
CA ILE A 14 5.19 -9.04 -10.09
C ILE A 14 4.73 -7.59 -10.09
N ALA A 15 4.44 -7.07 -11.28
CA ALA A 15 3.91 -5.72 -11.45
C ALA A 15 2.63 -5.50 -10.61
N PRO A 16 2.45 -4.32 -9.99
CA PRO A 16 1.31 -4.02 -9.12
C PRO A 16 0.03 -3.68 -9.93
N ILE A 17 -0.40 -4.56 -10.83
CA ILE A 17 -1.51 -4.33 -11.76
C ILE A 17 -2.79 -3.87 -11.04
N GLY A 18 -3.15 -4.48 -9.89
CA GLY A 18 -4.32 -4.05 -9.12
C GLY A 18 -4.19 -2.60 -8.64
N LEU A 19 -2.98 -2.17 -8.28
CA LEU A 19 -2.73 -0.79 -7.88
C LEU A 19 -2.84 0.18 -9.06
N ASP A 20 -2.43 -0.25 -10.26
CA ASP A 20 -2.59 0.54 -11.49
C ASP A 20 -4.06 0.73 -11.86
N TYR A 21 -4.91 -0.29 -11.65
CA TYR A 21 -6.36 -0.16 -11.83
C TYR A 21 -6.97 0.86 -10.86
N VAL A 22 -6.60 0.80 -9.57
CA VAL A 22 -7.03 1.77 -8.56
C VAL A 22 -6.58 3.18 -8.92
N ALA A 23 -5.32 3.36 -9.33
CA ALA A 23 -4.80 4.65 -9.80
C ALA A 23 -5.55 5.15 -11.05
N GLY A 24 -5.87 4.24 -11.98
CA GLY A 24 -6.66 4.51 -13.17
C GLY A 24 -8.06 5.01 -12.85
N ALA A 25 -8.76 4.33 -11.94
CA ALA A 25 -10.09 4.72 -11.48
C ALA A 25 -10.10 6.09 -10.78
N ALA A 26 -9.12 6.35 -9.91
CA ALA A 26 -8.95 7.65 -9.28
C ALA A 26 -8.75 8.77 -10.31
N ARG A 27 -7.87 8.54 -11.31
CA ARG A 27 -7.61 9.52 -12.37
C ARG A 27 -8.84 9.77 -13.25
N GLN A 28 -9.62 8.74 -13.58
CA GLN A 28 -10.88 8.87 -14.31
C GLN A 28 -11.92 9.69 -13.55
N ALA A 29 -11.91 9.61 -12.21
CA ALA A 29 -12.73 10.44 -11.33
C ALA A 29 -12.18 11.87 -11.10
N GLY A 30 -11.10 12.26 -11.81
CA GLY A 30 -10.47 13.57 -11.67
C GLY A 30 -9.54 13.72 -10.48
N ILE A 31 -9.21 12.63 -9.78
CA ILE A 31 -8.28 12.61 -8.65
C ILE A 31 -6.87 12.34 -9.19
N LYS A 32 -5.94 13.28 -8.98
CA LYS A 32 -4.52 13.03 -9.28
C LYS A 32 -4.02 11.88 -8.41
N ALA A 33 -3.50 10.83 -9.00
CA ALA A 33 -2.94 9.67 -8.31
C ALA A 33 -1.50 9.40 -8.76
N GLU A 34 -0.62 9.17 -7.80
CA GLU A 34 0.78 8.80 -8.02
C GLU A 34 1.06 7.42 -7.38
N VAL A 35 1.87 6.62 -8.05
CA VAL A 35 2.25 5.28 -7.56
C VAL A 35 3.74 5.32 -7.19
N VAL A 36 4.03 4.96 -5.94
CA VAL A 36 5.38 4.74 -5.43
C VAL A 36 5.61 3.23 -5.36
N ASP A 37 6.42 2.70 -6.26
CA ASP A 37 6.70 1.27 -6.32
C ASP A 37 8.01 0.94 -5.58
N LEU A 38 7.89 0.27 -4.42
CA LEU A 38 9.02 -0.14 -3.59
C LEU A 38 9.55 -1.54 -3.95
N ALA A 39 8.97 -2.21 -4.95
CA ALA A 39 9.36 -3.58 -5.30
C ALA A 39 10.81 -3.71 -5.77
N LEU A 40 11.30 -2.71 -6.50
CA LEU A 40 12.62 -2.72 -7.16
C LEU A 40 13.66 -1.80 -6.50
N VAL A 41 13.34 -1.19 -5.34
CA VAL A 41 14.24 -0.26 -4.69
C VAL A 41 15.10 -0.96 -3.63
N ASP A 42 16.36 -0.58 -3.49
CA ASP A 42 17.27 -1.15 -2.50
C ASP A 42 16.91 -0.68 -1.09
N ASP A 43 16.63 0.62 -0.92
CA ASP A 43 16.25 1.24 0.34
C ASP A 43 14.85 1.88 0.26
N PRO A 44 13.79 1.14 0.65
CA PRO A 44 12.43 1.66 0.69
C PRO A 44 12.25 2.87 1.63
N THR A 45 13.00 2.91 2.73
CA THR A 45 12.91 4.00 3.70
C THR A 45 13.37 5.30 3.09
N TRP A 46 14.53 5.29 2.47
CA TRP A 46 15.08 6.47 1.78
C TRP A 46 14.14 6.98 0.67
N VAL A 47 13.57 6.08 -0.15
CA VAL A 47 12.63 6.47 -1.21
C VAL A 47 11.39 7.15 -0.63
N LEU A 48 10.85 6.64 0.48
CA LEU A 48 9.69 7.26 1.13
C LEU A 48 10.05 8.62 1.74
N GLU A 49 11.21 8.74 2.39
CA GLU A 49 11.69 10.01 2.94
C GLU A 49 11.83 11.09 1.86
N GLU A 50 12.48 10.78 0.74
CA GLU A 50 12.61 11.69 -0.40
C GLU A 50 11.25 12.07 -0.99
N TYR A 51 10.36 11.08 -1.16
CA TYR A 51 9.03 11.32 -1.72
C TYR A 51 8.19 12.25 -0.83
N PHE A 52 8.10 11.98 0.47
CA PHE A 52 7.30 12.78 1.39
C PHE A 52 7.95 14.12 1.75
N ALA A 53 9.26 14.28 1.59
CA ALA A 53 9.92 15.59 1.69
C ALA A 53 9.48 16.56 0.58
N ALA A 54 9.12 16.02 -0.59
CA ALA A 54 8.67 16.80 -1.76
C ALA A 54 7.14 16.83 -1.92
N THR A 55 6.38 16.03 -1.15
CA THR A 55 4.96 15.77 -1.39
C THR A 55 4.20 15.65 -0.08
N ASP A 56 3.06 16.35 0.02
CA ASP A 56 2.13 16.24 1.15
C ASP A 56 0.75 15.81 0.64
N PRO A 57 0.51 14.50 0.49
CA PRO A 57 -0.75 14.00 -0.04
C PRO A 57 -1.84 14.03 1.04
N PRO A 58 -3.11 14.31 0.69
CA PRO A 58 -4.24 14.24 1.63
C PRO A 58 -4.65 12.80 1.98
N LEU A 59 -4.18 11.80 1.22
CA LEU A 59 -4.48 10.38 1.46
C LEU A 59 -3.35 9.50 0.94
N VAL A 60 -2.97 8.49 1.72
CA VAL A 60 -1.97 7.47 1.36
C VAL A 60 -2.63 6.09 1.31
N GLY A 61 -2.60 5.45 0.15
CA GLY A 61 -2.99 4.05 -0.01
C GLY A 61 -1.78 3.13 0.00
N ILE A 62 -1.84 2.01 0.71
CA ILE A 62 -0.79 0.98 0.71
C ILE A 62 -1.41 -0.35 0.30
N THR A 63 -0.83 -0.99 -0.73
CA THR A 63 -1.31 -2.30 -1.16
C THR A 63 -0.62 -3.43 -0.38
N PHE A 64 -1.44 -4.31 0.21
CA PHE A 64 -0.99 -5.54 0.86
C PHE A 64 -1.49 -6.75 0.06
N ARG A 65 -0.68 -7.17 -0.90
CA ARG A 65 -1.06 -8.20 -1.88
C ARG A 65 -1.03 -9.61 -1.31
N ASN A 66 0.01 -9.95 -0.54
CA ASN A 66 0.26 -11.28 -0.04
C ASN A 66 0.49 -11.26 1.47
N VAL A 67 -0.16 -12.18 2.20
CA VAL A 67 0.09 -12.41 3.63
C VAL A 67 1.42 -13.14 3.82
N ASP A 68 1.65 -14.15 2.97
CA ASP A 68 2.87 -14.97 2.93
C ASP A 68 3.26 -15.31 1.49
N ASP A 69 4.34 -16.03 1.32
CA ASP A 69 4.85 -16.48 0.03
C ASP A 69 4.23 -17.79 -0.47
N CYS A 70 3.31 -18.40 0.29
CA CYS A 70 2.68 -19.69 0.01
C CYS A 70 3.68 -20.82 -0.27
N PHE A 71 4.92 -20.71 0.23
CA PHE A 71 5.97 -21.68 0.00
C PHE A 71 6.47 -22.31 1.30
N TRP A 72 6.06 -23.53 1.55
CA TRP A 72 6.35 -24.23 2.81
C TRP A 72 7.82 -24.19 3.29
N PRO A 73 8.84 -24.35 2.41
CA PRO A 73 10.22 -24.32 2.87
C PRO A 73 10.71 -22.99 3.41
N SER A 74 10.22 -21.85 2.89
CA SER A 74 10.59 -20.51 3.38
C SER A 74 9.65 -20.01 4.46
N GLY A 75 8.35 -20.25 4.30
CA GLY A 75 7.32 -19.76 5.23
C GLY A 75 7.39 -18.24 5.47
N GLN A 76 7.77 -17.48 4.45
CA GLN A 76 8.00 -16.04 4.58
C GLN A 76 6.68 -15.30 4.77
N TRP A 77 6.61 -14.52 5.84
CA TRP A 77 5.43 -13.73 6.19
C TRP A 77 5.67 -12.23 5.99
N PHE A 78 4.75 -11.55 5.29
CA PHE A 78 4.93 -10.16 4.86
C PHE A 78 4.26 -9.11 5.76
N LEU A 79 3.49 -9.49 6.77
CA LEU A 79 2.87 -8.55 7.70
C LEU A 79 3.88 -7.66 8.45
N PRO A 80 5.07 -8.15 8.87
CA PRO A 80 6.09 -7.29 9.46
C PRO A 80 6.54 -6.17 8.52
N ASN A 81 6.67 -6.46 7.21
CA ASN A 81 7.03 -5.47 6.22
C ASN A 81 5.95 -4.38 6.07
N LEU A 82 4.67 -4.77 6.03
CA LEU A 82 3.55 -3.82 6.05
C LEU A 82 3.59 -2.95 7.30
N GLN A 83 3.76 -3.55 8.47
CA GLN A 83 3.79 -2.85 9.75
C GLN A 83 4.93 -1.83 9.81
N GLU A 84 6.11 -2.17 9.31
CA GLU A 84 7.24 -1.24 9.25
C GLU A 84 6.98 -0.11 8.27
N THR A 85 6.44 -0.40 7.08
CA THR A 85 6.09 0.64 6.10
C THR A 85 5.07 1.62 6.67
N VAL A 86 4.01 1.14 7.33
CA VAL A 86 3.01 2.01 7.99
C VAL A 86 3.67 2.91 9.03
N LYS A 87 4.59 2.40 9.86
CA LYS A 87 5.33 3.20 10.83
C LYS A 87 6.20 4.28 10.18
N ILE A 88 6.87 3.96 9.08
CA ILE A 88 7.66 4.92 8.32
C ILE A 88 6.77 6.03 7.77
N VAL A 89 5.68 5.68 7.08
CA VAL A 89 4.73 6.65 6.51
C VAL A 89 4.14 7.56 7.59
N ARG A 90 3.76 7.01 8.76
CA ARG A 90 3.25 7.79 9.90
C ARG A 90 4.24 8.81 10.44
N ARG A 91 5.54 8.59 10.33
CA ARG A 91 6.56 9.58 10.72
C ARG A 91 6.72 10.69 9.69
N LEU A 92 6.41 10.42 8.44
CA LEU A 92 6.67 11.29 7.31
C LEU A 92 5.48 12.17 6.92
N THR A 93 4.24 11.74 7.23
CA THR A 93 3.03 12.50 6.92
C THR A 93 1.93 12.29 7.96
N HIS A 94 1.03 13.28 8.09
CA HIS A 94 -0.19 13.19 8.89
C HIS A 94 -1.39 12.70 8.07
N ALA A 95 -1.22 12.41 6.79
CA ALA A 95 -2.27 11.91 5.93
C ALA A 95 -2.88 10.60 6.46
N PRO A 96 -4.19 10.41 6.37
CA PRO A 96 -4.79 9.12 6.65
C PRO A 96 -4.24 8.03 5.74
N ILE A 97 -4.09 6.83 6.31
CA ILE A 97 -3.57 5.64 5.62
C ILE A 97 -4.72 4.67 5.37
N VAL A 98 -4.93 4.33 4.10
CA VAL A 98 -5.87 3.29 3.69
C VAL A 98 -5.10 2.07 3.17
N LEU A 99 -5.45 0.90 3.65
CA LEU A 99 -4.91 -0.37 3.16
C LEU A 99 -5.85 -0.99 2.15
N GLY A 100 -5.29 -1.67 1.16
CA GLY A 100 -6.03 -2.46 0.18
C GLY A 100 -5.24 -3.67 -0.29
N GLY A 101 -5.82 -4.44 -1.20
CA GLY A 101 -5.18 -5.59 -1.83
C GLY A 101 -5.69 -6.95 -1.34
N VAL A 102 -5.40 -7.99 -2.11
CA VAL A 102 -5.94 -9.35 -1.90
C VAL A 102 -5.54 -9.91 -0.54
N GLY A 103 -4.30 -9.73 -0.11
CA GLY A 103 -3.83 -10.21 1.20
C GLY A 103 -4.54 -9.52 2.37
N LEU A 104 -4.86 -8.22 2.24
CA LEU A 104 -5.65 -7.52 3.23
C LEU A 104 -7.07 -8.11 3.34
N SER A 105 -7.71 -8.41 2.21
CA SER A 105 -9.11 -8.87 2.17
C SER A 105 -9.34 -10.20 2.89
N ILE A 106 -8.27 -10.95 3.21
CA ILE A 106 -8.37 -12.19 4.00
C ILE A 106 -8.66 -11.89 5.48
N PHE A 107 -8.04 -10.82 6.04
CA PHE A 107 -8.14 -10.46 7.46
C PHE A 107 -8.19 -8.94 7.65
N THR A 108 -9.07 -8.24 6.92
CA THR A 108 -9.06 -6.77 6.80
C THR A 108 -9.02 -6.06 8.16
N GLU A 109 -10.00 -6.31 9.03
CA GLU A 109 -10.11 -5.62 10.32
C GLU A 109 -8.89 -5.88 11.22
N ALA A 110 -8.51 -7.16 11.36
CA ALA A 110 -7.38 -7.54 12.20
C ALA A 110 -6.05 -6.95 11.74
N ILE A 111 -5.83 -6.84 10.41
CA ILE A 111 -4.61 -6.25 9.86
C ILE A 111 -4.61 -4.74 10.05
N VAL A 112 -5.71 -4.04 9.74
CA VAL A 112 -5.84 -2.58 9.91
C VAL A 112 -5.57 -2.19 11.36
N GLU A 113 -6.21 -2.86 12.32
CA GLU A 113 -6.01 -2.63 13.75
C GLU A 113 -4.54 -2.88 14.15
N ARG A 114 -3.99 -4.01 13.74
CA ARG A 114 -2.64 -4.43 14.13
C ARG A 114 -1.55 -3.48 13.64
N VAL A 115 -1.68 -2.94 12.43
CA VAL A 115 -0.64 -2.07 11.86
C VAL A 115 -0.89 -0.59 12.14
N GLY A 116 -2.07 -0.22 12.65
CA GLY A 116 -2.43 1.16 12.96
C GLY A 116 -2.77 2.00 11.74
N ALA A 117 -3.38 1.40 10.71
CA ALA A 117 -3.94 2.14 9.58
C ALA A 117 -5.32 2.71 9.94
N ASP A 118 -5.79 3.73 9.20
CA ASP A 118 -7.07 4.39 9.48
C ASP A 118 -8.24 3.66 8.82
N PHE A 119 -8.00 3.11 7.62
CA PHE A 119 -9.03 2.45 6.82
C PHE A 119 -8.51 1.18 6.16
N GLY A 120 -9.42 0.26 5.86
CA GLY A 120 -9.18 -0.91 5.05
C GLY A 120 -10.25 -1.09 3.99
N ILE A 121 -9.84 -1.35 2.75
CA ILE A 121 -10.74 -1.70 1.66
C ILE A 121 -10.74 -3.21 1.52
N HIS A 122 -11.90 -3.83 1.75
CA HIS A 122 -12.13 -5.25 1.50
C HIS A 122 -12.63 -5.44 0.06
N GLY A 123 -11.98 -6.31 -0.70
CA GLY A 123 -12.31 -6.55 -2.11
C GLY A 123 -11.69 -5.53 -3.06
N ASP A 124 -12.44 -5.19 -4.13
CA ASP A 124 -11.98 -4.31 -5.19
C ASP A 124 -11.90 -2.85 -4.72
N GLY A 125 -10.81 -2.18 -5.05
CA GLY A 125 -10.49 -0.85 -4.55
C GLY A 125 -10.92 0.30 -5.44
N GLU A 126 -11.30 0.04 -6.69
CA GLU A 126 -11.50 1.05 -7.72
C GLU A 126 -12.65 2.01 -7.41
N GLU A 127 -13.79 1.48 -6.94
CA GLU A 127 -14.92 2.32 -6.52
C GLU A 127 -14.70 2.92 -5.12
N ALA A 128 -14.10 2.15 -4.22
CA ALA A 128 -13.90 2.57 -2.84
C ALA A 128 -12.97 3.77 -2.76
N VAL A 129 -11.85 3.76 -3.51
CA VAL A 129 -10.87 4.86 -3.49
C VAL A 129 -11.41 6.19 -4.00
N VAL A 130 -12.42 6.15 -4.87
CA VAL A 130 -13.08 7.36 -5.40
C VAL A 130 -14.04 7.99 -4.38
N ARG A 131 -14.50 7.22 -3.40
CA ARG A 131 -15.45 7.65 -2.37
C ARG A 131 -14.80 8.08 -1.06
N LEU A 132 -13.51 7.80 -0.89
CA LEU A 132 -12.70 8.22 0.25
C LEU A 132 -12.28 9.69 0.11
#